data_b77bb6dec17b187d63e012e83b5cda8f
#
_entry.id   b77bb6dec17b187d63e012e83b5cda8f
#
_cell.length_a   1.000
_cell.length_b   1.000
_cell.length_c   1.000
_cell.angle_alpha   90.00
_cell.angle_beta   90.00
_cell.angle_gamma   90.00
#
_symmetry.space_group_name_H-M   'P 1'
#
loop_
_entity.id
_entity.type
_entity.pdbx_description
1 polymer ?
#
loop_
_entity_poly.entity_id
_entity_poly.type
_entity_poly.pdbx_seq_one_letter_code
_entity_poly.pdbx_strand_id
1 'polypeptide(L)'
;MALQEVVADPDVTELPAAPATVRGLFNVRGQILPLLDTGALLGLERPASCPFAVVVRTAHGPAGLAVTGMPEPAELAWLVGPTRARGTVGAYAAGERIAVMLDPTALVAQLHRPRGR
;
A
#
# COMPACT_ATOMS: atom_id res chain seq x y z
N MET A 1 -14.28 4.66 -4.59
CA MET A 1 -13.28 4.60 -3.53
C MET A 1 -12.48 3.30 -3.63
N ALA A 2 -11.17 3.37 -3.54
CA ALA A 2 -10.31 2.21 -3.73
C ALA A 2 -10.27 1.28 -2.50
N LEU A 3 -10.39 1.84 -1.31
CA LEU A 3 -10.34 1.06 -0.06
C LEU A 3 -11.60 0.23 0.11
N GLN A 4 -11.44 -1.05 0.40
CA GLN A 4 -12.56 -1.97 0.61
C GLN A 4 -12.70 -2.39 2.07
N GLU A 5 -11.59 -2.68 2.75
CA GLU A 5 -11.63 -3.06 4.16
C GLU A 5 -10.24 -3.03 4.78
N VAL A 6 -10.19 -3.09 6.09
CA VAL A 6 -8.95 -3.19 6.87
C VAL A 6 -8.95 -4.52 7.58
N VAL A 7 -7.84 -5.26 7.47
CA VAL A 7 -7.67 -6.55 8.15
C VAL A 7 -6.57 -6.38 9.20
N ALA A 8 -6.90 -6.69 10.45
CA ALA A 8 -5.93 -6.67 11.54
C ALA A 8 -5.22 -8.02 11.61
N ASP A 9 -3.92 -7.99 11.86
CA ASP A 9 -3.08 -9.19 12.01
C ASP A 9 -3.30 -10.21 10.89
N PRO A 10 -3.07 -9.83 9.63
CA PRO A 10 -3.31 -10.75 8.52
C PRO A 10 -2.41 -11.98 8.64
N ASP A 11 -2.99 -13.13 8.35
CA ASP A 11 -2.26 -14.40 8.32
C ASP A 11 -1.56 -14.52 6.96
N VAL A 12 -0.26 -14.27 6.94
CA VAL A 12 0.51 -14.13 5.72
C VAL A 12 1.35 -15.36 5.45
N THR A 13 1.22 -15.91 4.24
CA THR A 13 2.11 -16.95 3.75
C THR A 13 3.23 -16.29 2.96
N GLU A 14 4.44 -16.36 3.46
CA GLU A 14 5.59 -15.79 2.79
C GLU A 14 5.94 -16.58 1.52
N LEU A 15 6.35 -15.87 0.49
CA LEU A 15 6.78 -16.47 -0.77
C LEU A 15 8.30 -16.48 -0.85
N PRO A 16 8.91 -17.64 -1.18
CA PRO A 16 10.37 -17.70 -1.34
C PRO A 16 10.83 -16.76 -2.45
N ALA A 17 11.94 -16.08 -2.20
CA ALA A 17 12.58 -15.19 -3.18
C ALA A 17 11.70 -14.05 -3.68
N ALA A 18 10.66 -13.67 -2.93
CA ALA A 18 9.84 -12.53 -3.27
C ALA A 18 10.63 -11.23 -3.08
N PRO A 19 10.36 -10.19 -3.90
CA PRO A 19 11.01 -8.91 -3.70
C PRO A 19 10.56 -8.25 -2.38
N ALA A 20 11.31 -7.27 -1.92
CA ALA A 20 11.01 -6.58 -0.67
C ALA A 20 9.62 -5.91 -0.66
N THR A 21 9.10 -5.60 -1.84
CA THR A 21 7.78 -5.00 -2.00
C THR A 21 6.62 -5.98 -1.75
N VAL A 22 6.91 -7.28 -1.69
CA VAL A 22 5.89 -8.30 -1.47
C VAL A 22 6.13 -8.96 -0.11
N ARG A 23 5.13 -8.92 0.77
CA ARG A 23 5.19 -9.60 2.05
C ARG A 23 4.71 -11.05 1.96
N GLY A 24 3.89 -11.37 0.99
CA GLY A 24 3.39 -12.71 0.79
C GLY A 24 1.97 -12.72 0.26
N LEU A 25 1.26 -13.78 0.56
CA LEU A 25 -0.16 -13.94 0.21
C LEU A 25 -0.99 -14.05 1.48
N PHE A 26 -2.22 -13.56 1.43
CA PHE A 26 -3.15 -13.71 2.54
C PHE A 26 -4.57 -13.93 2.03
N ASN A 27 -5.37 -14.58 2.86
CA ASN A 27 -6.74 -14.92 2.51
C ASN A 27 -7.69 -13.86 3.06
N VAL A 28 -8.55 -13.35 2.20
CA VAL A 28 -9.60 -12.40 2.60
C VAL A 28 -10.91 -12.95 2.07
N ARG A 29 -11.76 -13.45 2.97
CA ARG A 29 -13.08 -13.99 2.63
C ARG A 29 -13.04 -15.06 1.52
N GLY A 30 -12.06 -15.95 1.62
CA GLY A 30 -11.90 -17.03 0.65
C GLY A 30 -11.14 -16.67 -0.60
N GLN A 31 -10.72 -15.41 -0.75
CA GLN A 31 -9.94 -14.96 -1.88
C GLN A 31 -8.48 -14.76 -1.46
N ILE A 32 -7.56 -15.30 -2.25
CA ILE A 32 -6.12 -15.15 -1.98
C ILE A 32 -5.63 -13.88 -2.66
N LEU A 33 -5.08 -12.98 -1.88
CA LEU A 33 -4.57 -11.69 -2.36
C LEU A 33 -3.09 -11.54 -2.07
N PRO A 34 -2.36 -10.82 -2.92
CA PRO A 34 -1.00 -10.43 -2.57
C PRO A 34 -1.02 -9.38 -1.45
N LEU A 35 -0.11 -9.51 -0.51
CA LEU A 35 0.10 -8.51 0.52
C LEU A 35 1.40 -7.77 0.20
N LEU A 36 1.30 -6.49 -0.08
CA LEU A 36 2.39 -5.67 -0.54
C LEU A 36 2.88 -4.76 0.58
N ASP A 37 4.17 -4.53 0.64
CA ASP A 37 4.76 -3.62 1.63
C ASP A 37 4.66 -2.19 1.12
N THR A 38 3.81 -1.40 1.75
CA THR A 38 3.57 -0.02 1.33
C THR A 38 4.84 0.83 1.41
N GLY A 39 5.59 0.70 2.51
CA GLY A 39 6.84 1.44 2.65
C GLY A 39 7.84 1.12 1.55
N ALA A 40 8.04 -0.17 1.27
CA ALA A 40 8.96 -0.58 0.21
C ALA A 40 8.51 -0.11 -1.18
N LEU A 41 7.20 -0.14 -1.45
CA LEU A 41 6.67 0.38 -2.71
C LEU A 41 6.95 1.87 -2.88
N LEU A 42 6.99 2.60 -1.78
CA LEU A 42 7.29 4.04 -1.79
C LEU A 42 8.79 4.33 -1.78
N GLY A 43 9.64 3.30 -1.82
CA GLY A 43 11.08 3.47 -1.75
C GLY A 43 11.61 3.72 -0.35
N LEU A 44 10.79 3.46 0.65
CA LEU A 44 11.18 3.60 2.05
C LEU A 44 11.70 2.28 2.59
N GLU A 45 12.32 2.34 3.77
CA GLU A 45 12.76 1.13 4.44
C GLU A 45 11.56 0.25 4.79
N ARG A 46 11.71 -1.06 4.56
CA ARG A 46 10.65 -2.02 4.88
C ARG A 46 10.53 -2.18 6.40
N PRO A 47 9.34 -1.91 6.98
CA PRO A 47 9.15 -2.12 8.41
C PRO A 47 9.30 -3.59 8.78
N ALA A 48 9.76 -3.85 10.01
CA ALA A 48 9.87 -5.21 10.52
C ALA A 48 8.50 -5.87 10.65
N SER A 49 7.48 -5.11 11.02
CA SER A 49 6.13 -5.61 11.25
C SER A 49 5.10 -4.65 10.70
N CYS A 50 4.08 -5.20 10.06
CA CYS A 50 2.91 -4.45 9.60
C CYS A 50 1.67 -5.17 10.12
N PRO A 51 1.12 -4.73 11.27
CA PRO A 51 -0.01 -5.42 11.88
C PRO A 51 -1.35 -5.21 11.17
N PHE A 52 -1.41 -4.37 10.15
CA PHE A 52 -2.66 -4.12 9.43
C PHE A 52 -2.44 -4.25 7.92
N ALA A 53 -3.50 -4.73 7.25
CA ALA A 53 -3.55 -4.75 5.80
C ALA A 53 -4.77 -3.96 5.34
N VAL A 54 -4.57 -3.07 4.40
CA VAL A 54 -5.66 -2.31 3.78
C VAL A 54 -5.95 -2.96 2.43
N VAL A 55 -7.15 -3.51 2.28
CA VAL A 55 -7.55 -4.13 1.02
C VAL A 55 -8.04 -3.04 0.08
N VAL A 56 -7.39 -2.94 -1.07
CA VAL A 56 -7.71 -1.93 -2.08
C VAL A 56 -8.04 -2.59 -3.40
N ARG A 57 -8.89 -1.95 -4.17
CA ARG A 57 -9.17 -2.37 -5.54
C ARG A 57 -8.30 -1.54 -6.47
N THR A 58 -7.61 -2.22 -7.38
CA THR A 58 -6.78 -1.56 -8.39
C THR A 58 -7.20 -2.01 -9.77
N ALA A 59 -6.69 -1.37 -10.79
CA ALA A 59 -6.93 -1.78 -12.17
C ALA A 59 -6.35 -3.17 -12.47
N HIS A 60 -5.44 -3.65 -11.61
CA HIS A 60 -4.83 -4.98 -11.73
C HIS A 60 -5.48 -6.01 -10.81
N GLY A 61 -6.61 -5.68 -10.19
CA GLY A 61 -7.31 -6.53 -9.24
C GLY A 61 -7.12 -6.07 -7.80
N PRO A 62 -7.75 -6.77 -6.85
CA PRO A 62 -7.62 -6.43 -5.44
C PRO A 62 -6.25 -6.82 -4.89
N ALA A 63 -5.76 -6.05 -3.94
CA ALA A 63 -4.50 -6.31 -3.27
C ALA A 63 -4.56 -5.77 -1.85
N GLY A 64 -3.72 -6.29 -0.97
CA GLY A 64 -3.54 -5.76 0.37
C GLY A 64 -2.31 -4.90 0.44
N LEU A 65 -2.43 -3.75 1.08
CA LEU A 65 -1.31 -2.88 1.38
C LEU A 65 -1.00 -3.01 2.88
N ALA A 66 0.16 -3.55 3.20
CA ALA A 66 0.58 -3.70 4.58
C ALA A 66 1.00 -2.35 5.14
N VAL A 67 0.46 -2.00 6.31
CA VAL A 67 0.73 -0.71 6.95
C VAL A 67 1.02 -0.91 8.43
N THR A 68 1.74 0.04 9.02
CA THR A 68 2.21 -0.07 10.40
C THR A 68 1.20 0.40 11.43
N GLY A 69 0.29 1.28 11.04
CA GLY A 69 -0.69 1.85 11.95
C GLY A 69 -2.11 1.57 11.51
N MET A 70 -3.05 1.61 12.46
CA MET A 70 -4.47 1.44 12.14
C MET A 70 -4.92 2.58 11.23
N PRO A 71 -5.42 2.28 10.04
CA PRO A 71 -5.97 3.32 9.17
C PRO A 71 -7.18 3.99 9.82
N GLU A 72 -7.26 5.29 9.64
CA GLU A 72 -8.38 6.08 10.16
C GLU A 72 -8.76 7.16 9.16
N PRO A 73 -10.03 7.61 9.17
CA PRO A 73 -10.45 8.68 8.28
C PRO A 73 -9.70 9.98 8.58
N ALA A 74 -9.42 10.74 7.54
CA ALA A 74 -8.77 12.04 7.69
C ALA A 74 -9.35 13.02 6.68
N GLU A 75 -9.40 14.28 7.04
CA GLU A 75 -9.78 15.36 6.14
C GLU A 75 -8.53 16.01 5.59
N LEU A 76 -8.47 16.14 4.26
CA LEU A 76 -7.38 16.81 3.59
C LEU A 76 -7.80 18.24 3.29
N ALA A 77 -7.05 19.21 3.81
CA ALA A 77 -7.45 20.61 3.74
C ALA A 77 -7.05 21.25 2.39
N TRP A 78 -5.76 21.21 2.03
CA TRP A 78 -5.30 21.80 0.79
C TRP A 78 -4.06 21.10 0.28
N LEU A 79 -3.80 21.24 -1.01
CA LEU A 79 -2.61 20.71 -1.64
C LEU A 79 -1.39 21.53 -1.19
N VAL A 80 -0.43 20.85 -0.58
CA VAL A 80 0.83 21.47 -0.17
C VAL A 80 1.81 21.52 -1.35
N GLY A 81 1.87 20.42 -2.11
CA GLY A 81 2.75 20.39 -3.27
C GLY A 81 2.80 19.01 -3.91
N PRO A 82 3.53 18.90 -5.02
CA PRO A 82 3.69 17.63 -5.71
C PRO A 82 4.60 16.70 -4.93
N THR A 83 4.50 15.40 -5.23
CA THR A 83 5.38 14.37 -4.70
C THR A 83 6.09 13.67 -5.85
N ARG A 84 7.30 13.15 -5.59
CA ARG A 84 8.13 12.51 -6.61
C ARG A 84 8.08 10.99 -6.58
N ALA A 85 7.67 10.42 -5.44
CA ALA A 85 7.61 8.99 -5.33
C ALA A 85 6.52 8.43 -6.24
N ARG A 86 6.80 7.33 -6.91
CA ARG A 86 5.82 6.67 -7.77
C ARG A 86 4.66 6.16 -6.94
N GLY A 87 3.46 6.25 -7.52
CA GLY A 87 2.26 5.84 -6.82
C GLY A 87 1.72 6.89 -5.87
N THR A 88 2.32 8.09 -5.85
CA THR A 88 1.81 9.21 -5.05
C THR A 88 1.16 10.25 -5.97
N VAL A 89 0.14 10.91 -5.44
CA VAL A 89 -0.60 11.93 -6.18
C VAL A 89 -0.18 13.32 -5.78
N GLY A 90 0.09 13.53 -4.49
CA GLY A 90 0.49 14.83 -3.98
C GLY A 90 0.52 14.83 -2.48
N ALA A 91 1.04 15.90 -1.91
CA ALA A 91 1.09 16.11 -0.46
C ALA A 91 0.02 17.12 -0.07
N TYR A 92 -0.75 16.77 0.95
CA TYR A 92 -1.90 17.56 1.42
C TYR A 92 -1.77 17.85 2.91
N ALA A 93 -2.28 19.00 3.32
CA ALA A 93 -2.36 19.30 4.73
C ALA A 93 -3.48 18.47 5.37
N ALA A 94 -3.18 17.82 6.48
CA ALA A 94 -4.13 17.00 7.24
C ALA A 94 -3.97 17.39 8.72
N GLY A 95 -4.70 18.39 9.16
CA GLY A 95 -4.51 18.98 10.48
C GLY A 95 -3.11 19.58 10.59
N GLU A 96 -2.34 19.14 11.59
CA GLU A 96 -0.96 19.60 11.79
C GLU A 96 0.05 18.73 11.05
N ARG A 97 -0.42 17.72 10.31
CA ARG A 97 0.45 16.79 9.58
C ARG A 97 0.34 17.04 8.09
N ILE A 98 1.29 16.48 7.38
CA ILE A 98 1.25 16.42 5.92
C ILE A 98 1.00 14.98 5.55
N ALA A 99 -0.05 14.75 4.75
CA ALA A 99 -0.40 13.43 4.25
C ALA A 99 -0.05 13.34 2.77
N VAL A 100 0.54 12.22 2.38
CA VAL A 100 0.80 11.94 0.97
C VAL A 100 -0.32 11.05 0.45
N MET A 101 -1.01 11.52 -0.58
CA MET A 101 -2.08 10.76 -1.20
C MET A 101 -1.50 9.70 -2.11
N LEU A 102 -1.97 8.46 -1.97
CA LEU A 102 -1.51 7.33 -2.78
C LEU A 102 -2.52 7.01 -3.88
N ASP A 103 -1.98 6.57 -5.01
CA ASP A 103 -2.77 5.96 -6.08
C ASP A 103 -2.50 4.45 -6.04
N PRO A 104 -3.43 3.63 -5.55
CA PRO A 104 -3.20 2.19 -5.41
C PRO A 104 -2.87 1.51 -6.74
N THR A 105 -3.52 1.89 -7.82
CA THR A 105 -3.25 1.30 -9.14
C THR A 105 -1.81 1.60 -9.57
N ALA A 106 -1.35 2.82 -9.40
CA ALA A 106 0.01 3.20 -9.77
C ALA A 106 1.05 2.54 -8.87
N LEU A 107 0.75 2.35 -7.57
CA LEU A 107 1.63 1.63 -6.67
C LEU A 107 1.79 0.18 -7.10
N VAL A 108 0.68 -0.50 -7.37
CA VAL A 108 0.69 -1.91 -7.74
C VAL A 108 1.30 -2.10 -9.13
N ALA A 109 1.16 -1.15 -10.02
CA ALA A 109 1.74 -1.22 -11.36
C ALA A 109 3.27 -1.37 -11.33
N GLN A 110 3.93 -0.95 -10.27
CA GLN A 110 5.37 -1.13 -10.14
C GLN A 110 5.79 -2.60 -10.18
N LEU A 111 4.90 -3.49 -9.74
CA LEU A 111 5.18 -4.94 -9.73
C LEU A 111 5.12 -5.55 -11.12
N HIS A 112 4.50 -4.88 -12.07
CA HIS A 112 4.31 -5.37 -13.44
C HIS A 112 5.34 -4.81 -14.42
N ARG A 113 6.36 -4.12 -13.91
CA ARG A 113 7.40 -3.55 -14.76
C ARG A 113 8.38 -4.61 -15.21
N PRO A 114 8.81 -4.56 -16.47
CA PRO A 114 9.88 -5.45 -16.92
C PRO A 114 11.16 -5.20 -16.12
N ARG A 115 11.86 -6.26 -15.78
CA ARG A 115 13.16 -6.18 -15.13
C ARG A 115 14.24 -5.83 -16.12
N GLY A 116 15.35 -5.27 -15.63
CA GLY A 116 16.54 -5.04 -16.42
C GLY A 116 16.45 -3.89 -17.40
N ARG A 117 15.60 -2.96 -17.13
CA ARG A 117 15.45 -1.77 -17.98
C ARG A 117 15.80 -0.50 -17.23
#